data_c9a747168d832dcf744f3c1b690b3736
#
_entry.id   c9a747168d832dcf744f3c1b690b3736
#
_cell.length_a   1.000
_cell.length_b   1.000
_cell.length_c   1.000
_cell.angle_alpha   90.00
_cell.angle_beta   90.00
_cell.angle_gamma   90.00
#
_symmetry.space_group_name_H-M   'P 1'
#
loop_
_entity.id
_entity.type
_entity.pdbx_description
1 polymer ?
#
loop_
_entity_poly.entity_id
_entity_poly.type
_entity_poly.pdbx_seq_one_letter_code
_entity_poly.pdbx_strand_id
1 'polypeptide(L)'
;AQRRAHQHVNSPEGDTCQDANVRLKGAAARTAKNMEESLSIPTATSARTIPAKVLIENRAVINGHLRHTHGGKISFTHLIGWAVVESLTEMPSMNVSYTTDDAGRPTAHTPAHVAFGLAIDIPSPSGERRLLVPSIKKSDLMDAAGFVAAYEDLVAKARKGKLEVDDFRGTTVTLTNPGMIGTLHSVPRLMPGQGLIVGVGSMSYPAAFAGSSEQTLARSGVGKVVTLTSTYDHRVIQGAASGEFLRLVEHKLLGLDGYWDRVFESLRIPHEPVRWARDTTYDPELETGKPARVAELIHAFRQRGHLAADTDPLTHRLRRHPDLDLSTYGLSLWDLDRTFPTGGLGGTERATLREILARLRRAYCRTVGIEYMHIQDPAQRAWWQERLEGEWLAITPDERRRILTKLEQAEAFETFLQTKYVGQKRFSLEGGESLIVLLDRLLDSAAHDGLDEVVIGMTHRGRLNVLTNIAGKSYGQIFDEFDGTNVIEGAGTGDVKYHLGTEGVFTGTDGVSTRVSLAANPSHLETVDGVVEGIVRAKQDRIGLGERG
;
A
#
# COMPACT_ATOMS: atom_id res chain seq x y z
N ALA A 1 -4.67 42.09 38.92
CA ALA A 1 -5.10 43.45 38.66
C ALA A 1 -4.25 44.08 37.55
N GLN A 2 -4.68 44.02 36.30
CA GLN A 2 -4.25 44.94 35.25
C GLN A 2 -5.35 45.00 34.21
N ARG A 3 -6.09 46.09 34.27
CA ARG A 3 -7.07 46.51 33.26
C ARG A 3 -6.31 46.84 31.98
N ARG A 4 -6.56 46.14 30.88
CA ARG A 4 -6.22 46.63 29.53
C ARG A 4 -7.35 47.52 29.04
N ALA A 5 -6.99 48.75 28.78
CA ALA A 5 -7.85 49.76 28.17
C ALA A 5 -8.25 49.31 26.74
N HIS A 6 -9.56 49.35 26.47
CA HIS A 6 -10.09 49.30 25.11
C HIS A 6 -9.73 50.63 24.41
N GLN A 7 -8.80 50.54 23.45
CA GLN A 7 -8.65 51.62 22.47
C GLN A 7 -9.78 51.47 21.45
N HIS A 8 -10.68 52.44 21.42
CA HIS A 8 -11.59 52.67 20.31
C HIS A 8 -10.75 52.98 19.07
N VAL A 9 -10.69 52.01 18.14
CA VAL A 9 -10.24 52.30 16.78
C VAL A 9 -11.41 52.93 16.06
N ASN A 10 -11.28 54.22 15.73
CA ASN A 10 -12.20 54.92 14.83
C ASN A 10 -12.24 54.18 13.50
N SER A 11 -13.41 53.68 13.13
CA SER A 11 -13.69 53.16 11.79
C SER A 11 -13.65 54.34 10.81
N PRO A 12 -12.93 54.27 9.70
CA PRO A 12 -13.08 55.26 8.64
C PRO A 12 -14.47 55.09 8.02
N GLU A 13 -15.25 56.15 8.04
CA GLU A 13 -16.45 56.29 7.25
C GLU A 13 -16.10 56.18 5.76
N GLY A 14 -16.62 55.14 5.14
CA GLY A 14 -16.51 54.90 3.71
C GLY A 14 -16.98 53.50 3.41
N ASP A 15 -18.30 53.29 3.30
CA ASP A 15 -18.91 52.08 2.74
C ASP A 15 -18.48 51.96 1.27
N THR A 16 -17.34 51.27 1.02
CA THR A 16 -16.82 51.01 -0.33
C THR A 16 -17.20 49.61 -0.84
N CYS A 17 -18.23 49.00 -0.27
CA CYS A 17 -18.85 47.83 -0.89
C CYS A 17 -19.63 48.29 -2.13
N GLN A 18 -18.96 48.40 -3.27
CA GLN A 18 -19.63 48.60 -4.56
C GLN A 18 -20.03 47.23 -5.11
N ASP A 19 -21.28 47.13 -5.56
CA ASP A 19 -21.75 45.96 -6.31
C ASP A 19 -20.86 45.73 -7.56
N ALA A 20 -20.25 44.55 -7.65
CA ALA A 20 -19.39 44.22 -8.77
C ALA A 20 -20.08 43.20 -9.69
N ASN A 21 -20.40 43.63 -10.91
CA ASN A 21 -20.89 42.75 -11.95
C ASN A 21 -19.72 42.21 -12.78
N VAL A 22 -19.42 40.89 -12.63
CA VAL A 22 -18.36 40.24 -13.38
C VAL A 22 -18.97 39.30 -14.45
N ARG A 23 -18.63 39.51 -15.71
CA ARG A 23 -19.07 38.63 -16.81
C ARG A 23 -18.42 37.27 -16.68
N LEU A 24 -19.22 36.19 -16.57
CA LEU A 24 -18.75 34.82 -16.57
C LEU A 24 -18.14 34.46 -17.94
N LYS A 25 -16.96 33.83 -17.95
CA LYS A 25 -16.25 33.38 -19.16
C LYS A 25 -15.74 31.94 -18.98
N GLY A 26 -15.46 31.25 -20.08
CA GLY A 26 -14.84 29.91 -20.06
C GLY A 26 -15.66 28.87 -19.30
N ALA A 27 -15.03 28.20 -18.36
CA ALA A 27 -15.64 27.14 -17.56
C ALA A 27 -16.84 27.63 -16.74
N ALA A 28 -16.76 28.82 -16.12
CA ALA A 28 -17.83 29.37 -15.31
C ALA A 28 -19.09 29.66 -16.15
N ALA A 29 -18.94 30.21 -17.34
CA ALA A 29 -20.05 30.43 -18.26
C ALA A 29 -20.70 29.12 -18.73
N ARG A 30 -19.88 28.08 -18.97
CA ARG A 30 -20.37 26.75 -19.33
C ARG A 30 -21.13 26.10 -18.16
N THR A 31 -20.61 26.22 -16.95
CA THR A 31 -21.30 25.73 -15.74
C THR A 31 -22.68 26.40 -15.58
N ALA A 32 -22.76 27.73 -15.73
CA ALA A 32 -24.03 28.46 -15.66
C ALA A 32 -25.03 27.92 -16.69
N LYS A 33 -24.61 27.77 -17.95
CA LYS A 33 -25.45 27.20 -19.02
C LYS A 33 -25.92 25.77 -18.69
N ASN A 34 -25.01 24.90 -18.25
CA ASN A 34 -25.35 23.54 -17.87
C ASN A 34 -26.35 23.50 -16.70
N MET A 35 -26.22 24.43 -15.74
CA MET A 35 -27.17 24.53 -14.63
C MET A 35 -28.56 25.00 -15.07
N GLU A 36 -28.64 25.92 -16.01
CA GLU A 36 -29.90 26.33 -16.64
C GLU A 36 -30.55 25.15 -17.37
N GLU A 37 -29.81 24.43 -18.21
CA GLU A 37 -30.27 23.24 -18.90
C GLU A 37 -30.74 22.14 -17.92
N SER A 38 -30.05 21.97 -16.77
CA SER A 38 -30.40 21.01 -15.75
C SER A 38 -31.76 21.23 -15.09
N LEU A 39 -32.30 22.45 -15.14
CA LEU A 39 -33.61 22.78 -14.61
C LEU A 39 -34.75 22.08 -15.37
N SER A 40 -34.53 21.67 -16.62
CA SER A 40 -35.49 20.92 -17.43
C SER A 40 -35.59 19.44 -17.07
N ILE A 41 -34.69 18.94 -16.21
CA ILE A 41 -34.67 17.53 -15.78
C ILE A 41 -35.43 17.39 -14.46
N PRO A 42 -36.58 16.69 -14.42
CA PRO A 42 -37.29 16.43 -13.17
C PRO A 42 -36.52 15.39 -12.35
N THR A 43 -35.77 15.87 -11.36
CA THR A 43 -34.94 15.01 -10.51
C THR A 43 -35.64 14.63 -9.21
N ALA A 44 -35.37 13.40 -8.75
CA ALA A 44 -35.63 12.98 -7.37
C ALA A 44 -34.32 12.48 -6.75
N THR A 45 -34.28 12.40 -5.42
CA THR A 45 -33.08 11.98 -4.69
C THR A 45 -33.44 11.00 -3.60
N SER A 46 -32.80 9.84 -3.61
CA SER A 46 -32.80 8.90 -2.50
C SER A 46 -31.51 9.08 -1.69
N ALA A 47 -31.58 8.87 -0.39
CA ALA A 47 -30.41 8.92 0.50
C ALA A 47 -30.33 7.64 1.33
N ARG A 48 -29.12 7.16 1.59
CA ARG A 48 -28.85 6.03 2.45
C ARG A 48 -27.63 6.27 3.32
N THR A 49 -27.78 6.11 4.63
CA THR A 49 -26.69 6.22 5.59
C THR A 49 -26.11 4.83 5.84
N ILE A 50 -24.81 4.69 5.60
CA ILE A 50 -24.08 3.41 5.59
C ILE A 50 -23.06 3.42 6.72
N PRO A 51 -22.94 2.34 7.53
CA PRO A 51 -21.86 2.19 8.48
C PRO A 51 -20.49 2.17 7.78
N ALA A 52 -19.59 3.07 8.17
CA ALA A 52 -18.30 3.25 7.50
C ALA A 52 -17.15 2.43 8.10
N LYS A 53 -17.40 1.66 9.18
CA LYS A 53 -16.37 0.95 9.94
C LYS A 53 -15.54 0.02 9.04
N VAL A 54 -16.18 -0.88 8.29
CA VAL A 54 -15.49 -1.82 7.38
C VAL A 54 -14.70 -1.09 6.30
N LEU A 55 -15.27 -0.05 5.71
CA LEU A 55 -14.62 0.78 4.70
C LEU A 55 -13.35 1.47 5.25
N ILE A 56 -13.41 1.99 6.48
CA ILE A 56 -12.27 2.64 7.16
C ILE A 56 -11.15 1.63 7.40
N GLU A 57 -11.50 0.46 7.97
CA GLU A 57 -10.52 -0.56 8.33
C GLU A 57 -9.84 -1.17 7.11
N ASN A 58 -10.62 -1.57 6.10
CA ASN A 58 -10.04 -2.15 4.88
C ASN A 58 -9.14 -1.16 4.14
N ARG A 59 -9.56 0.12 4.06
CA ARG A 59 -8.69 1.15 3.52
C ARG A 59 -7.38 1.30 4.31
N ALA A 60 -7.43 1.19 5.64
CA ALA A 60 -6.23 1.27 6.48
C ALA A 60 -5.28 0.10 6.22
N VAL A 61 -5.80 -1.12 6.08
CA VAL A 61 -5.03 -2.33 5.71
C VAL A 61 -4.38 -2.16 4.33
N ILE A 62 -5.15 -1.77 3.32
CA ILE A 62 -4.67 -1.54 1.95
C ILE A 62 -3.54 -0.49 1.94
N ASN A 63 -3.78 0.68 2.53
CA ASN A 63 -2.78 1.75 2.56
C ASN A 63 -1.57 1.42 3.43
N GLY A 64 -1.73 0.57 4.44
CA GLY A 64 -0.63 0.01 5.22
C GLY A 64 0.30 -0.83 4.35
N HIS A 65 -0.25 -1.70 3.51
CA HIS A 65 0.50 -2.53 2.58
C HIS A 65 1.16 -1.71 1.47
N LEU A 66 0.39 -0.86 0.77
CA LEU A 66 0.89 -0.06 -0.36
C LEU A 66 2.07 0.85 0.01
N ARG A 67 2.10 1.41 1.20
CA ARG A 67 3.24 2.26 1.66
C ARG A 67 4.56 1.52 1.67
N HIS A 68 4.55 0.20 1.82
CA HIS A 68 5.74 -0.61 1.97
C HIS A 68 6.10 -1.44 0.73
N THR A 69 5.26 -1.43 -0.31
CA THR A 69 5.46 -2.20 -1.53
C THR A 69 5.62 -1.31 -2.75
N HIS A 70 4.52 -0.96 -3.39
CA HIS A 70 4.52 -0.23 -4.67
C HIS A 70 4.36 1.28 -4.51
N GLY A 71 4.16 1.76 -3.28
CA GLY A 71 3.77 3.15 -3.03
C GLY A 71 2.32 3.43 -3.44
N GLY A 72 1.92 4.69 -3.35
CA GLY A 72 0.55 5.10 -3.64
C GLY A 72 -0.36 5.10 -2.41
N LYS A 73 -1.59 5.56 -2.62
CA LYS A 73 -2.59 5.71 -1.56
C LYS A 73 -3.99 5.61 -2.15
N ILE A 74 -4.82 4.76 -1.57
CA ILE A 74 -6.23 4.66 -1.93
C ILE A 74 -7.07 5.58 -1.05
N SER A 75 -7.94 6.36 -1.67
CA SER A 75 -8.92 7.23 -1.00
C SER A 75 -10.25 6.51 -0.78
N PHE A 76 -11.09 7.04 0.09
CA PHE A 76 -12.46 6.56 0.23
C PHE A 76 -13.26 6.72 -1.08
N THR A 77 -12.98 7.77 -1.85
CA THR A 77 -13.65 8.02 -3.13
C THR A 77 -13.35 6.94 -4.16
N HIS A 78 -12.12 6.38 -4.18
CA HIS A 78 -11.79 5.24 -5.04
C HIS A 78 -12.65 4.02 -4.70
N LEU A 79 -12.72 3.64 -3.42
CA LEU A 79 -13.45 2.47 -2.96
C LEU A 79 -14.97 2.62 -3.15
N ILE A 80 -15.52 3.78 -2.81
CA ILE A 80 -16.95 4.06 -3.02
C ILE A 80 -17.27 4.11 -4.52
N GLY A 81 -16.41 4.76 -5.32
CA GLY A 81 -16.58 4.85 -6.77
C GLY A 81 -16.57 3.47 -7.42
N TRP A 82 -15.66 2.60 -7.01
CA TRP A 82 -15.61 1.22 -7.51
C TRP A 82 -16.86 0.42 -7.11
N ALA A 83 -17.34 0.56 -5.86
CA ALA A 83 -18.59 -0.06 -5.43
C ALA A 83 -19.79 0.42 -6.24
N VAL A 84 -19.82 1.70 -6.62
CA VAL A 84 -20.85 2.25 -7.50
C VAL A 84 -20.76 1.64 -8.90
N VAL A 85 -19.56 1.52 -9.49
CA VAL A 85 -19.37 0.90 -10.81
C VAL A 85 -19.81 -0.56 -10.82
N GLU A 86 -19.38 -1.37 -9.84
CA GLU A 86 -19.85 -2.77 -9.72
C GLU A 86 -21.37 -2.85 -9.55
N SER A 87 -21.98 -1.94 -8.78
CA SER A 87 -23.43 -1.90 -8.61
C SER A 87 -24.18 -1.54 -9.89
N LEU A 88 -23.60 -0.67 -10.74
CA LEU A 88 -24.15 -0.33 -12.06
C LEU A 88 -24.06 -1.51 -13.04
N THR A 89 -23.03 -2.35 -12.92
CA THR A 89 -22.91 -3.57 -13.72
C THR A 89 -23.98 -4.60 -13.33
N GLU A 90 -24.30 -4.71 -12.05
CA GLU A 90 -25.38 -5.59 -11.56
C GLU A 90 -26.78 -5.03 -11.85
N MET A 91 -26.91 -3.70 -11.90
CA MET A 91 -28.17 -3.01 -12.12
C MET A 91 -28.07 -1.99 -13.28
N PRO A 92 -27.97 -2.44 -14.56
CA PRO A 92 -27.80 -1.58 -15.73
C PRO A 92 -28.93 -0.57 -15.92
N SER A 93 -30.11 -0.83 -15.35
CA SER A 93 -31.25 0.10 -15.37
C SER A 93 -30.99 1.43 -14.66
N MET A 94 -29.92 1.51 -13.86
CA MET A 94 -29.45 2.77 -13.24
C MET A 94 -28.45 3.53 -14.14
N ASN A 95 -27.88 2.88 -15.16
CA ASN A 95 -27.01 3.51 -16.18
C ASN A 95 -27.85 3.87 -17.42
N VAL A 96 -28.92 4.65 -17.23
CA VAL A 96 -29.87 5.03 -18.27
C VAL A 96 -30.02 6.54 -18.32
N SER A 97 -30.27 7.10 -19.48
CA SER A 97 -30.57 8.53 -19.66
C SER A 97 -31.84 8.72 -20.50
N TYR A 98 -32.52 9.84 -20.26
CA TYR A 98 -33.66 10.26 -21.07
C TYR A 98 -33.19 10.90 -22.37
N THR A 99 -33.82 10.50 -23.48
CA THR A 99 -33.65 11.11 -24.80
C THR A 99 -34.96 11.13 -25.53
N THR A 100 -35.00 11.72 -26.72
CA THR A 100 -36.10 11.63 -27.64
C THR A 100 -35.63 10.99 -28.93
N ASP A 101 -36.49 10.18 -29.58
CA ASP A 101 -36.20 9.66 -30.91
C ASP A 101 -36.38 10.73 -31.99
N ASP A 102 -36.10 10.36 -33.25
CA ASP A 102 -36.22 11.26 -34.41
C ASP A 102 -37.64 11.82 -34.63
N ALA A 103 -38.65 11.16 -34.04
CA ALA A 103 -40.05 11.60 -34.06
C ALA A 103 -40.45 12.41 -32.82
N GLY A 104 -39.51 12.76 -31.95
CA GLY A 104 -39.72 13.51 -30.71
C GLY A 104 -40.36 12.70 -29.57
N ARG A 105 -40.43 11.36 -29.68
CA ARG A 105 -41.04 10.51 -28.67
C ARG A 105 -40.07 10.22 -27.52
N PRO A 106 -40.54 10.21 -26.26
CA PRO A 106 -39.76 9.87 -25.08
C PRO A 106 -39.08 8.50 -25.21
N THR A 107 -37.76 8.45 -25.01
CA THR A 107 -36.96 7.23 -25.14
C THR A 107 -35.96 7.13 -23.99
N ALA A 108 -35.83 5.95 -23.40
CA ALA A 108 -34.76 5.63 -22.46
C ALA A 108 -33.56 5.07 -23.24
N HIS A 109 -32.41 5.72 -23.10
CA HIS A 109 -31.16 5.26 -23.70
C HIS A 109 -30.29 4.60 -22.65
N THR A 110 -29.93 3.33 -22.86
CA THR A 110 -29.00 2.58 -22.00
C THR A 110 -27.66 2.46 -22.74
N PRO A 111 -26.60 3.13 -22.26
CA PRO A 111 -25.25 3.01 -22.83
C PRO A 111 -24.71 1.58 -22.69
N ALA A 112 -23.91 1.13 -23.67
CA ALA A 112 -23.28 -0.19 -23.64
C ALA A 112 -22.28 -0.36 -22.48
N HIS A 113 -21.67 0.73 -22.04
CA HIS A 113 -20.67 0.75 -20.99
C HIS A 113 -20.90 1.90 -20.02
N VAL A 114 -20.32 1.79 -18.82
CA VAL A 114 -20.30 2.86 -17.83
C VAL A 114 -19.12 3.81 -18.11
N ALA A 115 -19.42 5.06 -18.40
CA ALA A 115 -18.46 6.15 -18.40
C ALA A 115 -18.60 6.95 -17.10
N PHE A 116 -17.72 6.67 -16.15
CA PHE A 116 -17.83 7.11 -14.78
C PHE A 116 -17.19 8.50 -14.58
N GLY A 117 -17.99 9.53 -14.40
CA GLY A 117 -17.58 10.92 -14.18
C GLY A 117 -17.11 11.18 -12.77
N LEU A 118 -16.02 11.92 -12.67
CA LEU A 118 -15.42 12.34 -11.40
C LEU A 118 -15.53 13.84 -11.24
N ALA A 119 -16.28 14.31 -10.24
CA ALA A 119 -16.33 15.73 -9.89
C ALA A 119 -15.03 16.11 -9.15
N ILE A 120 -14.09 16.73 -9.86
CA ILE A 120 -12.78 17.15 -9.35
C ILE A 120 -12.81 18.66 -9.12
N ASP A 121 -12.61 19.08 -7.88
CA ASP A 121 -12.52 20.47 -7.48
C ASP A 121 -11.05 20.89 -7.36
N ILE A 122 -10.63 21.84 -8.20
CA ILE A 122 -9.26 22.31 -8.28
C ILE A 122 -9.20 23.77 -7.81
N PRO A 123 -8.45 24.07 -6.74
CA PRO A 123 -8.20 25.44 -6.34
C PRO A 123 -7.32 26.15 -7.38
N SER A 124 -7.74 27.32 -7.84
CA SER A 124 -6.93 28.21 -8.67
C SER A 124 -5.95 29.01 -7.79
N PRO A 125 -4.79 29.45 -8.32
CA PRO A 125 -3.90 30.38 -7.63
C PRO A 125 -4.57 31.71 -7.23
N SER A 126 -5.65 32.12 -7.91
CA SER A 126 -6.46 33.29 -7.58
C SER A 126 -7.47 33.07 -6.44
N GLY A 127 -7.53 31.85 -5.85
CA GLY A 127 -8.52 31.49 -4.84
C GLY A 127 -9.87 31.02 -5.41
N GLU A 128 -10.10 31.15 -6.71
CA GLU A 128 -11.28 30.58 -7.36
C GLU A 128 -11.21 29.07 -7.43
N ARG A 129 -12.32 28.38 -7.22
CA ARG A 129 -12.44 26.91 -7.35
C ARG A 129 -13.01 26.57 -8.71
N ARG A 130 -12.39 25.62 -9.39
CA ARG A 130 -12.86 25.10 -10.69
C ARG A 130 -13.32 23.67 -10.50
N LEU A 131 -14.59 23.42 -10.79
CA LEU A 131 -15.14 22.08 -10.85
C LEU A 131 -15.00 21.52 -12.27
N LEU A 132 -14.31 20.40 -12.40
CA LEU A 132 -14.16 19.64 -13.65
C LEU A 132 -14.77 18.25 -13.45
N VAL A 133 -15.42 17.72 -14.50
CA VAL A 133 -16.05 16.39 -14.43
C VAL A 133 -15.58 15.53 -15.61
N PRO A 134 -14.30 15.12 -15.63
CA PRO A 134 -13.82 14.13 -16.58
C PRO A 134 -14.38 12.75 -16.24
N SER A 135 -14.32 11.79 -17.18
CA SER A 135 -14.88 10.45 -17.01
C SER A 135 -13.90 9.33 -17.34
N ILE A 136 -13.92 8.29 -16.52
CA ILE A 136 -13.27 7.00 -16.77
C ILE A 136 -14.15 6.24 -17.76
N LYS A 137 -13.64 5.99 -18.96
CA LYS A 137 -14.37 5.29 -20.03
C LYS A 137 -14.37 3.79 -19.75
N LYS A 138 -15.50 3.12 -20.04
CA LYS A 138 -15.65 1.66 -19.90
C LYS A 138 -15.20 1.14 -18.54
N SER A 139 -15.55 1.85 -17.49
CA SER A 139 -15.16 1.50 -16.11
C SER A 139 -15.71 0.14 -15.67
N ASP A 140 -16.81 -0.31 -16.26
CA ASP A 140 -17.42 -1.62 -16.07
C ASP A 140 -16.58 -2.81 -16.58
N LEU A 141 -15.58 -2.57 -17.45
CA LEU A 141 -14.65 -3.59 -17.95
C LEU A 141 -13.34 -3.66 -17.15
N MET A 142 -13.17 -2.83 -16.14
CA MET A 142 -11.96 -2.77 -15.31
C MET A 142 -12.11 -3.68 -14.09
N ASP A 143 -10.99 -3.96 -13.44
CA ASP A 143 -10.94 -4.41 -12.06
C ASP A 143 -10.66 -3.22 -11.12
N ALA A 144 -10.62 -3.45 -9.81
CA ALA A 144 -10.41 -2.38 -8.84
C ALA A 144 -9.06 -1.66 -9.04
N ALA A 145 -7.99 -2.38 -9.38
CA ALA A 145 -6.67 -1.80 -9.62
C ALA A 145 -6.66 -0.92 -10.87
N GLY A 146 -7.26 -1.39 -11.96
CA GLY A 146 -7.40 -0.64 -13.22
C GLY A 146 -8.24 0.63 -13.03
N PHE A 147 -9.35 0.53 -12.27
CA PHE A 147 -10.17 1.69 -11.93
C PHE A 147 -9.39 2.73 -11.12
N VAL A 148 -8.64 2.32 -10.10
CA VAL A 148 -7.81 3.22 -9.28
C VAL A 148 -6.73 3.88 -10.14
N ALA A 149 -6.06 3.15 -11.01
CA ALA A 149 -5.04 3.69 -11.92
C ALA A 149 -5.63 4.74 -12.87
N ALA A 150 -6.78 4.46 -13.50
CA ALA A 150 -7.48 5.40 -14.38
C ALA A 150 -7.96 6.65 -13.62
N TYR A 151 -8.44 6.48 -12.38
CA TYR A 151 -8.83 7.59 -11.51
C TYR A 151 -7.66 8.52 -11.23
N GLU A 152 -6.51 7.98 -10.79
CA GLU A 152 -5.32 8.77 -10.46
C GLU A 152 -4.72 9.46 -11.71
N ASP A 153 -4.77 8.83 -12.89
CA ASP A 153 -4.36 9.45 -14.15
C ASP A 153 -5.21 10.69 -14.47
N LEU A 154 -6.54 10.58 -14.38
CA LEU A 154 -7.45 11.71 -14.59
C LEU A 154 -7.22 12.84 -13.58
N VAL A 155 -7.02 12.52 -12.30
CA VAL A 155 -6.71 13.51 -11.26
C VAL A 155 -5.36 14.19 -11.54
N ALA A 156 -4.36 13.44 -11.97
CA ALA A 156 -3.05 13.98 -12.34
C ALA A 156 -3.13 14.89 -13.57
N LYS A 157 -3.87 14.48 -14.61
CA LYS A 157 -4.15 15.32 -15.80
C LYS A 157 -4.89 16.60 -15.43
N ALA A 158 -5.91 16.49 -14.58
CA ALA A 158 -6.68 17.63 -14.12
C ALA A 158 -5.81 18.66 -13.38
N ARG A 159 -4.97 18.21 -12.44
CA ARG A 159 -4.04 19.06 -11.68
C ARG A 159 -2.99 19.73 -12.56
N LYS A 160 -2.54 19.06 -13.62
CA LYS A 160 -1.55 19.58 -14.58
C LYS A 160 -2.18 20.40 -15.69
N GLY A 161 -3.51 20.55 -15.75
CA GLY A 161 -4.23 21.24 -16.80
C GLY A 161 -4.13 20.55 -18.17
N LYS A 162 -3.94 19.23 -18.21
CA LYS A 162 -3.74 18.40 -19.40
C LYS A 162 -4.96 17.56 -19.78
N LEU A 163 -6.14 17.88 -19.23
CA LEU A 163 -7.38 17.23 -19.65
C LEU A 163 -7.75 17.66 -21.08
N GLU A 164 -8.13 16.69 -21.90
CA GLU A 164 -8.57 16.87 -23.28
C GLU A 164 -10.10 16.92 -23.37
N VAL A 165 -10.62 17.37 -24.50
CA VAL A 165 -12.08 17.47 -24.72
C VAL A 165 -12.74 16.10 -24.64
N ASP A 166 -12.04 15.04 -25.04
CA ASP A 166 -12.55 13.68 -25.00
C ASP A 166 -12.71 13.14 -23.57
N ASP A 167 -11.88 13.59 -22.62
CA ASP A 167 -12.02 13.22 -21.22
C ASP A 167 -13.39 13.61 -20.63
N PHE A 168 -14.06 14.61 -21.20
CA PHE A 168 -15.36 15.12 -20.73
C PHE A 168 -16.58 14.56 -21.48
N ARG A 169 -16.39 13.86 -22.60
CA ARG A 169 -17.49 13.39 -23.45
C ARG A 169 -18.06 12.06 -22.96
N GLY A 170 -19.36 11.85 -23.17
CA GLY A 170 -20.03 10.57 -23.02
C GLY A 170 -20.13 10.08 -21.57
N THR A 171 -20.00 10.95 -20.58
CA THR A 171 -20.20 10.60 -19.16
C THR A 171 -21.62 10.12 -18.93
N THR A 172 -21.80 8.93 -18.36
CA THR A 172 -23.11 8.33 -18.12
C THR A 172 -23.59 8.49 -16.68
N VAL A 173 -22.70 8.34 -15.72
CA VAL A 173 -22.95 8.49 -14.28
C VAL A 173 -21.83 9.33 -13.66
N THR A 174 -22.15 10.19 -12.71
CA THR A 174 -21.14 11.04 -12.03
C THR A 174 -21.09 10.75 -10.54
N LEU A 175 -19.88 10.76 -9.96
CA LEU A 175 -19.65 10.78 -8.53
C LEU A 175 -19.16 12.17 -8.08
N THR A 176 -19.79 12.73 -7.07
CA THR A 176 -19.36 13.98 -6.41
C THR A 176 -19.14 13.74 -4.92
N ASN A 177 -18.08 14.32 -4.34
CA ASN A 177 -17.73 14.12 -2.94
C ASN A 177 -17.62 15.44 -2.17
N PRO A 178 -18.74 16.09 -1.82
CA PRO A 178 -18.76 17.27 -0.97
C PRO A 178 -18.43 16.95 0.50
N GLY A 179 -18.42 15.68 0.88
CA GLY A 179 -18.09 15.25 2.24
C GLY A 179 -16.65 15.57 2.66
N MET A 180 -15.75 15.80 1.71
CA MET A 180 -14.37 16.21 2.02
C MET A 180 -14.26 17.57 2.74
N ILE A 181 -15.26 18.43 2.62
CA ILE A 181 -15.35 19.73 3.30
C ILE A 181 -16.38 19.74 4.44
N GLY A 182 -16.82 18.54 4.89
CA GLY A 182 -17.73 18.39 6.02
C GLY A 182 -19.23 18.39 5.69
N THR A 183 -19.62 18.46 4.41
CA THR A 183 -21.03 18.39 3.99
C THR A 183 -21.59 16.99 4.26
N LEU A 184 -22.63 16.89 5.08
CA LEU A 184 -23.23 15.59 5.45
C LEU A 184 -23.86 14.85 4.26
N HIS A 185 -24.58 15.59 3.41
CA HIS A 185 -25.16 15.09 2.17
C HIS A 185 -25.44 16.25 1.22
N SER A 186 -25.57 15.97 -0.05
CA SER A 186 -25.93 16.96 -1.06
C SER A 186 -26.97 16.42 -2.03
N VAL A 187 -27.72 17.31 -2.65
CA VAL A 187 -28.64 17.01 -3.76
C VAL A 187 -28.07 17.67 -5.01
N PRO A 188 -27.10 17.02 -5.68
CA PRO A 188 -26.46 17.60 -6.86
C PRO A 188 -27.43 17.65 -8.04
N ARG A 189 -27.18 18.56 -8.98
CA ARG A 189 -27.92 18.64 -10.25
C ARG A 189 -27.35 17.66 -11.27
N LEU A 190 -28.23 17.04 -12.04
CA LEU A 190 -27.85 16.20 -13.16
C LEU A 190 -27.32 17.05 -14.32
N MET A 191 -26.28 16.57 -14.96
CA MET A 191 -25.82 17.12 -16.23
C MET A 191 -26.68 16.57 -17.36
N PRO A 192 -26.93 17.34 -18.44
CA PRO A 192 -27.64 16.84 -19.60
C PRO A 192 -27.03 15.54 -20.16
N GLY A 193 -27.87 14.57 -20.47
CA GLY A 193 -27.44 13.25 -20.97
C GLY A 193 -27.05 12.23 -19.89
N GLN A 194 -27.10 12.58 -18.62
CA GLN A 194 -26.89 11.66 -17.51
C GLN A 194 -28.21 11.35 -16.80
N GLY A 195 -28.37 10.10 -16.42
CA GLY A 195 -29.55 9.68 -15.65
C GLY A 195 -29.32 9.61 -14.15
N LEU A 196 -28.06 9.60 -13.69
CA LEU A 196 -27.69 9.40 -12.30
C LEU A 196 -26.45 10.22 -11.89
N ILE A 197 -26.50 10.81 -10.71
CA ILE A 197 -25.35 11.35 -10.00
C ILE A 197 -25.35 10.89 -8.55
N VAL A 198 -24.21 10.36 -8.09
CA VAL A 198 -24.03 9.87 -6.72
C VAL A 198 -23.27 10.91 -5.92
N GLY A 199 -23.82 11.33 -4.79
CA GLY A 199 -23.17 12.23 -3.84
C GLY A 199 -22.63 11.46 -2.64
N VAL A 200 -21.38 11.76 -2.24
CA VAL A 200 -20.74 11.19 -1.05
C VAL A 200 -20.68 12.26 0.04
N GLY A 201 -21.35 12.00 1.15
CA GLY A 201 -21.35 12.86 2.31
C GLY A 201 -20.09 12.71 3.18
N SER A 202 -19.96 13.56 4.18
CA SER A 202 -18.88 13.47 5.16
C SER A 202 -18.99 12.20 6.01
N MET A 203 -17.83 11.69 6.38
CA MET A 203 -17.71 10.51 7.23
C MET A 203 -17.56 10.97 8.67
N SER A 204 -18.61 10.85 9.47
CA SER A 204 -18.68 11.37 10.84
C SER A 204 -19.45 10.42 11.75
N TYR A 205 -19.30 10.59 13.05
CA TYR A 205 -20.19 9.94 14.00
C TYR A 205 -21.61 10.50 13.88
N PRO A 206 -22.64 9.69 14.16
CA PRO A 206 -24.03 10.19 14.22
C PRO A 206 -24.13 11.37 15.21
N ALA A 207 -24.94 12.37 14.87
CA ALA A 207 -25.05 13.63 15.63
C ALA A 207 -25.42 13.42 17.11
N ALA A 208 -26.16 12.35 17.43
CA ALA A 208 -26.50 11.98 18.80
C ALA A 208 -25.28 11.70 19.69
N PHE A 209 -24.12 11.42 19.11
CA PHE A 209 -22.88 11.09 19.81
C PHE A 209 -21.81 12.18 19.71
N ALA A 210 -22.14 13.37 19.20
CA ALA A 210 -21.17 14.44 18.94
C ALA A 210 -20.40 14.90 20.20
N GLY A 211 -20.97 14.73 21.40
CA GLY A 211 -20.34 15.08 22.68
C GLY A 211 -19.59 13.92 23.37
N SER A 212 -19.57 12.74 22.77
CA SER A 212 -18.94 11.56 23.38
C SER A 212 -17.43 11.54 23.13
N SER A 213 -16.66 11.08 24.12
CA SER A 213 -15.22 10.83 23.94
C SER A 213 -14.99 9.63 23.00
N GLU A 214 -13.84 9.60 22.31
CA GLU A 214 -13.46 8.46 21.47
C GLU A 214 -13.46 7.14 22.24
N GLN A 215 -13.04 7.16 23.50
CA GLN A 215 -13.05 5.99 24.36
C GLN A 215 -14.48 5.49 24.65
N THR A 216 -15.44 6.40 24.87
CA THR A 216 -16.85 6.05 25.07
C THR A 216 -17.44 5.46 23.79
N LEU A 217 -17.16 6.07 22.64
CA LEU A 217 -17.62 5.60 21.33
C LEU A 217 -17.09 4.18 21.02
N ALA A 218 -15.78 3.96 21.27
CA ALA A 218 -15.18 2.66 21.05
C ALA A 218 -15.76 1.57 21.97
N ARG A 219 -16.01 1.90 23.24
CA ARG A 219 -16.62 0.96 24.21
C ARG A 219 -18.08 0.63 23.87
N SER A 220 -18.82 1.60 23.33
CA SER A 220 -20.23 1.44 22.97
C SER A 220 -20.42 0.88 21.55
N GLY A 221 -19.36 0.51 20.85
CA GLY A 221 -19.45 0.00 19.48
C GLY A 221 -20.00 1.02 18.48
N VAL A 222 -19.87 2.32 18.74
CA VAL A 222 -20.37 3.38 17.86
C VAL A 222 -19.35 3.69 16.78
N GLY A 223 -19.69 3.36 15.54
CA GLY A 223 -18.86 3.65 14.35
C GLY A 223 -19.28 4.93 13.62
N LYS A 224 -18.36 5.45 12.79
CA LYS A 224 -18.67 6.52 11.83
C LYS A 224 -19.63 6.01 10.76
N VAL A 225 -20.42 6.92 10.21
CA VAL A 225 -21.33 6.67 9.09
C VAL A 225 -21.00 7.60 7.93
N VAL A 226 -21.40 7.19 6.73
CA VAL A 226 -21.36 8.01 5.51
C VAL A 226 -22.72 7.97 4.86
N THR A 227 -23.24 9.13 4.45
CA THR A 227 -24.50 9.19 3.69
C THR A 227 -24.19 9.30 2.21
N LEU A 228 -24.71 8.35 1.43
CA LEU A 228 -24.71 8.41 -0.03
C LEU A 228 -26.07 8.90 -0.51
N THR A 229 -26.04 9.75 -1.52
CA THR A 229 -27.24 10.21 -2.22
C THR A 229 -27.21 9.75 -3.67
N SER A 230 -28.36 9.34 -4.18
CA SER A 230 -28.59 9.01 -5.57
C SER A 230 -29.62 10.00 -6.10
N THR A 231 -29.16 11.00 -6.87
CA THR A 231 -30.03 11.94 -7.58
C THR A 231 -30.17 11.47 -9.03
N TYR A 232 -31.39 11.30 -9.50
CA TYR A 232 -31.68 10.65 -10.75
C TYR A 232 -32.77 11.38 -11.55
N ASP A 233 -32.79 11.13 -12.86
CA ASP A 233 -33.85 11.60 -13.77
C ASP A 233 -35.11 10.74 -13.56
N HIS A 234 -36.14 11.33 -12.95
CA HIS A 234 -37.36 10.61 -12.59
C HIS A 234 -38.24 10.24 -13.78
N ARG A 235 -37.87 10.65 -14.99
CA ARG A 235 -38.53 10.20 -16.22
C ARG A 235 -38.16 8.77 -16.59
N VAL A 236 -36.96 8.32 -16.23
CA VAL A 236 -36.41 7.00 -16.61
C VAL A 236 -35.99 6.13 -15.43
N ILE A 237 -35.76 6.69 -14.25
CA ILE A 237 -35.42 5.97 -13.02
C ILE A 237 -36.51 6.20 -11.98
N GLN A 238 -36.97 5.11 -11.36
CA GLN A 238 -37.97 5.16 -10.30
C GLN A 238 -37.34 5.13 -8.91
N GLY A 239 -38.02 5.68 -7.91
CA GLY A 239 -37.52 5.78 -6.53
C GLY A 239 -37.16 4.42 -5.92
N ALA A 240 -37.94 3.37 -6.18
CA ALA A 240 -37.63 2.02 -5.72
C ALA A 240 -36.32 1.49 -6.31
N ALA A 241 -36.06 1.74 -7.59
CA ALA A 241 -34.80 1.36 -8.24
C ALA A 241 -33.59 2.10 -7.64
N SER A 242 -33.74 3.41 -7.39
CA SER A 242 -32.70 4.21 -6.72
C SER A 242 -32.42 3.73 -5.29
N GLY A 243 -33.46 3.36 -4.53
CA GLY A 243 -33.32 2.79 -3.20
C GLY A 243 -32.60 1.44 -3.20
N GLU A 244 -32.94 0.56 -4.14
CA GLU A 244 -32.31 -0.75 -4.33
C GLU A 244 -30.84 -0.61 -4.77
N PHE A 245 -30.55 0.29 -5.69
CA PHE A 245 -29.18 0.61 -6.08
C PHE A 245 -28.31 1.03 -4.90
N LEU A 246 -28.79 1.94 -4.05
CA LEU A 246 -28.06 2.33 -2.84
C LEU A 246 -27.92 1.17 -1.85
N ARG A 247 -28.87 0.22 -1.82
CA ARG A 247 -28.75 -1.01 -1.02
C ARG A 247 -27.64 -1.93 -1.56
N LEU A 248 -27.50 -2.06 -2.87
CA LEU A 248 -26.39 -2.81 -3.48
C LEU A 248 -25.03 -2.18 -3.14
N VAL A 249 -24.90 -0.86 -3.25
CA VAL A 249 -23.68 -0.15 -2.87
C VAL A 249 -23.36 -0.36 -1.38
N GLU A 250 -24.35 -0.31 -0.48
CA GLU A 250 -24.16 -0.61 0.94
C GLU A 250 -23.66 -2.04 1.16
N HIS A 251 -24.28 -3.05 0.51
CA HIS A 251 -23.87 -4.44 0.61
C HIS A 251 -22.38 -4.63 0.22
N LYS A 252 -21.95 -3.97 -0.86
CA LYS A 252 -20.54 -3.98 -1.27
C LYS A 252 -19.63 -3.35 -0.21
N LEU A 253 -19.97 -2.16 0.25
CA LEU A 253 -19.15 -1.45 1.24
C LEU A 253 -19.08 -2.16 2.60
N LEU A 254 -20.14 -2.92 2.97
CA LEU A 254 -20.14 -3.81 4.13
C LEU A 254 -19.43 -5.15 3.86
N GLY A 255 -19.17 -5.48 2.59
CA GLY A 255 -18.49 -6.72 2.19
C GLY A 255 -19.38 -7.97 2.27
N LEU A 256 -20.70 -7.81 2.14
CA LEU A 256 -21.67 -8.91 2.26
C LEU A 256 -21.73 -9.81 1.02
N ASP A 257 -21.13 -9.38 -0.10
CA ASP A 257 -21.10 -10.05 -1.40
C ASP A 257 -19.68 -10.42 -1.89
N GLY A 258 -18.67 -10.39 -1.00
CA GLY A 258 -17.28 -10.65 -1.35
C GLY A 258 -16.56 -9.48 -2.04
N TYR A 259 -17.13 -8.28 -2.04
CA TYR A 259 -16.53 -7.07 -2.62
C TYR A 259 -15.09 -6.83 -2.15
N TRP A 260 -14.84 -6.93 -0.85
CA TRP A 260 -13.50 -6.70 -0.31
C TRP A 260 -12.49 -7.77 -0.72
N ASP A 261 -12.94 -9.02 -0.92
CA ASP A 261 -12.05 -10.08 -1.42
C ASP A 261 -11.57 -9.74 -2.83
N ARG A 262 -12.50 -9.33 -3.72
CA ARG A 262 -12.17 -8.91 -5.09
C ARG A 262 -11.24 -7.69 -5.11
N VAL A 263 -11.48 -6.69 -4.26
CA VAL A 263 -10.62 -5.49 -4.15
C VAL A 263 -9.22 -5.86 -3.68
N PHE A 264 -9.11 -6.71 -2.65
CA PHE A 264 -7.81 -7.15 -2.12
C PHE A 264 -7.04 -8.00 -3.13
N GLU A 265 -7.70 -8.90 -3.83
CA GLU A 265 -7.12 -9.71 -4.89
C GLU A 265 -6.58 -8.85 -6.04
N SER A 266 -7.42 -7.94 -6.57
CA SER A 266 -7.04 -7.03 -7.65
C SER A 266 -5.85 -6.13 -7.29
N LEU A 267 -5.80 -5.64 -6.05
CA LEU A 267 -4.70 -4.81 -5.53
C LEU A 267 -3.52 -5.63 -5.01
N ARG A 268 -3.57 -6.97 -5.11
CA ARG A 268 -2.56 -7.90 -4.60
C ARG A 268 -2.23 -7.69 -3.12
N ILE A 269 -3.25 -7.46 -2.30
CA ILE A 269 -3.09 -7.33 -0.85
C ILE A 269 -3.05 -8.75 -0.23
N PRO A 270 -1.96 -9.19 0.41
CA PRO A 270 -1.81 -10.56 0.90
C PRO A 270 -2.54 -10.82 2.23
N HIS A 271 -3.20 -9.80 2.76
CA HIS A 271 -3.93 -9.88 4.04
C HIS A 271 -5.43 -10.14 3.81
N GLU A 272 -6.09 -10.70 4.81
CA GLU A 272 -7.54 -10.81 4.80
C GLU A 272 -8.20 -9.45 4.98
N PRO A 273 -9.30 -9.18 4.24
CA PRO A 273 -10.13 -8.02 4.52
C PRO A 273 -10.82 -8.14 5.87
N VAL A 274 -10.99 -6.99 6.51
CA VAL A 274 -11.82 -6.88 7.71
C VAL A 274 -13.27 -7.15 7.33
N ARG A 275 -13.91 -8.07 8.04
CA ARG A 275 -15.29 -8.50 7.78
C ARG A 275 -16.27 -7.72 8.65
N TRP A 276 -17.47 -7.49 8.10
CA TRP A 276 -18.58 -7.00 8.88
C TRP A 276 -18.98 -8.04 9.94
N ALA A 277 -19.08 -7.60 11.17
CA ALA A 277 -19.64 -8.39 12.27
C ALA A 277 -20.66 -7.53 13.01
N ARG A 278 -21.78 -8.12 13.36
CA ARG A 278 -22.78 -7.46 14.21
C ARG A 278 -22.27 -7.52 15.65
N ASP A 279 -22.16 -6.38 16.30
CA ASP A 279 -21.93 -6.32 17.74
C ASP A 279 -23.27 -6.55 18.43
N THR A 280 -23.49 -7.75 18.94
CA THR A 280 -24.83 -8.20 19.29
C THR A 280 -25.09 -8.33 20.77
N THR A 281 -24.06 -8.47 21.60
CA THR A 281 -24.27 -8.69 23.03
C THR A 281 -23.08 -8.25 23.86
N TYR A 282 -23.34 -7.41 24.87
CA TYR A 282 -22.39 -7.14 25.93
C TYR A 282 -22.40 -8.33 26.89
N ASP A 283 -21.32 -9.08 26.92
CA ASP A 283 -21.06 -10.14 27.89
C ASP A 283 -19.90 -9.71 28.80
N PRO A 284 -20.14 -9.44 30.09
CA PRO A 284 -19.12 -8.98 31.03
C PRO A 284 -17.95 -9.97 31.20
N GLU A 285 -18.18 -11.28 31.10
CA GLU A 285 -17.14 -12.30 31.21
C GLU A 285 -16.23 -12.30 30.00
N LEU A 286 -16.82 -12.22 28.81
CA LEU A 286 -16.05 -12.06 27.57
C LEU A 286 -15.25 -10.77 27.56
N GLU A 287 -15.83 -9.67 28.02
CA GLU A 287 -15.16 -8.38 28.09
C GLU A 287 -13.94 -8.39 29.03
N THR A 288 -14.08 -9.01 30.18
CA THR A 288 -12.99 -9.15 31.17
C THR A 288 -11.85 -10.04 30.62
N GLY A 289 -12.17 -11.04 29.82
CA GLY A 289 -11.19 -11.94 29.19
C GLY A 289 -10.46 -11.37 27.97
N LYS A 290 -10.95 -10.31 27.32
CA LYS A 290 -10.37 -9.78 26.08
C LYS A 290 -8.89 -9.39 26.18
N PRO A 291 -8.37 -8.78 27.28
CA PRO A 291 -6.94 -8.50 27.40
C PRO A 291 -6.05 -9.75 27.31
N ALA A 292 -6.46 -10.86 27.93
CA ALA A 292 -5.74 -12.13 27.84
C ALA A 292 -5.73 -12.69 26.42
N ARG A 293 -6.88 -12.62 25.74
CA ARG A 293 -7.03 -13.07 24.33
C ARG A 293 -6.19 -12.23 23.37
N VAL A 294 -6.03 -10.93 23.63
CA VAL A 294 -5.11 -10.08 22.86
C VAL A 294 -3.66 -10.51 23.08
N ALA A 295 -3.27 -10.88 24.31
CA ALA A 295 -1.94 -11.42 24.58
C ALA A 295 -1.70 -12.76 23.86
N GLU A 296 -2.70 -13.64 23.83
CA GLU A 296 -2.68 -14.90 23.06
C GLU A 296 -2.53 -14.63 21.56
N LEU A 297 -3.25 -13.68 21.01
CA LEU A 297 -3.12 -13.26 19.61
C LEU A 297 -1.71 -12.75 19.30
N ILE A 298 -1.13 -11.91 20.14
CA ILE A 298 0.25 -11.43 20.00
C ILE A 298 1.22 -12.62 19.97
N HIS A 299 1.04 -13.57 20.88
CA HIS A 299 1.85 -14.78 20.95
C HIS A 299 1.71 -15.65 19.69
N ALA A 300 0.49 -15.80 19.19
CA ALA A 300 0.23 -16.54 17.93
C ALA A 300 0.95 -15.93 16.72
N PHE A 301 0.95 -14.60 16.60
CA PHE A 301 1.72 -13.93 15.54
C PHE A 301 3.23 -14.16 15.68
N ARG A 302 3.77 -14.14 16.90
CA ARG A 302 5.19 -14.45 17.14
C ARG A 302 5.55 -15.88 16.73
N GLN A 303 4.64 -16.84 16.94
CA GLN A 303 4.87 -18.25 16.60
C GLN A 303 4.58 -18.58 15.13
N ARG A 304 3.53 -18.00 14.55
CA ARG A 304 2.93 -18.43 13.27
C ARG A 304 2.78 -17.33 12.24
N GLY A 305 3.19 -16.10 12.56
CA GLY A 305 3.08 -14.97 11.64
C GLY A 305 3.80 -15.19 10.32
N HIS A 306 4.92 -15.92 10.33
CA HIS A 306 5.67 -16.31 9.13
C HIS A 306 4.85 -17.11 8.13
N LEU A 307 3.84 -17.87 8.58
CA LEU A 307 2.93 -18.62 7.69
C LEU A 307 2.02 -17.72 6.87
N ALA A 308 1.81 -16.48 7.33
CA ALA A 308 1.09 -15.46 6.59
C ALA A 308 2.02 -14.45 5.88
N ALA A 309 3.34 -14.70 5.85
CA ALA A 309 4.28 -13.87 5.13
C ALA A 309 4.18 -14.12 3.61
N ASP A 310 4.21 -13.02 2.84
CA ASP A 310 4.17 -13.05 1.37
C ASP A 310 5.59 -13.18 0.81
N THR A 311 6.12 -14.40 0.87
CA THR A 311 7.49 -14.75 0.47
C THR A 311 7.64 -15.12 -1.00
N ASP A 312 6.53 -15.21 -1.76
CA ASP A 312 6.55 -15.57 -3.18
C ASP A 312 6.26 -14.32 -4.04
N PRO A 313 7.29 -13.74 -4.70
CA PRO A 313 7.11 -12.55 -5.52
C PRO A 313 6.39 -12.82 -6.85
N LEU A 314 6.26 -14.08 -7.26
CA LEU A 314 5.70 -14.46 -8.56
C LEU A 314 4.19 -14.71 -8.49
N THR A 315 3.71 -15.20 -7.35
CA THR A 315 2.32 -15.62 -7.21
C THR A 315 1.65 -14.91 -6.04
N HIS A 316 0.62 -14.11 -6.35
CA HIS A 316 -0.23 -13.57 -5.29
C HIS A 316 -1.10 -14.69 -4.70
N ARG A 317 -1.03 -14.86 -3.38
CA ARG A 317 -1.89 -15.75 -2.61
C ARG A 317 -2.36 -15.05 -1.34
N LEU A 318 -3.65 -15.12 -1.09
CA LEU A 318 -4.18 -14.74 0.22
C LEU A 318 -3.70 -15.76 1.26
N ARG A 319 -2.85 -15.31 2.18
CA ARG A 319 -2.26 -16.18 3.21
C ARG A 319 -3.09 -16.11 4.48
N ARG A 320 -3.71 -17.22 4.81
CA ARG A 320 -4.62 -17.36 5.96
C ARG A 320 -4.07 -18.37 6.94
N HIS A 321 -4.21 -18.05 8.22
CA HIS A 321 -4.01 -19.02 9.29
C HIS A 321 -5.05 -18.76 10.38
N PRO A 322 -5.81 -19.76 10.85
CA PRO A 322 -6.88 -19.57 11.84
C PRO A 322 -6.40 -18.87 13.12
N ASP A 323 -5.20 -19.21 13.59
CA ASP A 323 -4.62 -18.63 14.81
C ASP A 323 -4.20 -17.14 14.65
N LEU A 324 -4.26 -16.58 13.45
CA LEU A 324 -3.99 -15.16 13.20
C LEU A 324 -5.27 -14.35 12.97
N ASP A 325 -6.43 -15.02 13.02
CA ASP A 325 -7.73 -14.38 12.86
C ASP A 325 -8.26 -13.89 14.22
N LEU A 326 -8.81 -12.67 14.22
CA LEU A 326 -9.43 -12.06 15.40
C LEU A 326 -10.59 -12.89 15.95
N SER A 327 -11.38 -13.49 15.07
CA SER A 327 -12.56 -14.29 15.44
C SER A 327 -12.19 -15.50 16.31
N THR A 328 -11.02 -16.09 16.11
CA THR A 328 -10.49 -17.20 16.92
C THR A 328 -10.37 -16.81 18.40
N TYR A 329 -10.11 -15.53 18.67
CA TYR A 329 -9.96 -14.98 20.00
C TYR A 329 -11.24 -14.28 20.51
N GLY A 330 -12.38 -14.43 19.81
CA GLY A 330 -13.61 -13.72 20.13
C GLY A 330 -13.47 -12.19 20.06
N LEU A 331 -12.52 -11.71 19.27
CA LEU A 331 -12.33 -10.30 18.94
C LEU A 331 -12.99 -9.98 17.61
N SER A 332 -13.44 -8.75 17.45
CA SER A 332 -14.14 -8.31 16.24
C SER A 332 -13.67 -6.94 15.76
N LEU A 333 -14.23 -6.48 14.66
CA LEU A 333 -13.97 -5.12 14.15
C LEU A 333 -14.32 -4.02 15.17
N TRP A 334 -15.20 -4.30 16.15
CA TRP A 334 -15.62 -3.36 17.18
C TRP A 334 -14.56 -3.18 18.28
N ASP A 335 -13.64 -4.14 18.41
CA ASP A 335 -12.53 -4.06 19.35
C ASP A 335 -11.32 -3.28 18.80
N LEU A 336 -11.28 -3.00 17.50
CA LEU A 336 -10.12 -2.40 16.83
C LEU A 336 -9.72 -1.02 17.39
N ASP A 337 -10.68 -0.23 17.86
CA ASP A 337 -10.40 1.08 18.47
C ASP A 337 -10.19 1.02 19.99
N ARG A 338 -10.35 -0.15 20.59
CA ARG A 338 -10.16 -0.36 22.03
C ARG A 338 -8.69 -0.53 22.37
N THR A 339 -8.30 -0.01 23.51
CA THR A 339 -6.92 -0.04 23.99
C THR A 339 -6.69 -1.23 24.93
N PHE A 340 -5.67 -2.03 24.63
CA PHE A 340 -5.27 -3.22 25.38
C PHE A 340 -3.83 -3.13 25.86
N PRO A 341 -3.46 -3.88 26.92
CA PRO A 341 -2.07 -4.12 27.26
C PRO A 341 -1.36 -4.86 26.11
N THR A 342 -0.13 -4.50 25.82
CA THR A 342 0.63 -5.07 24.69
C THR A 342 1.64 -6.13 25.10
N GLY A 343 1.94 -6.25 26.41
CA GLY A 343 3.02 -7.10 26.88
C GLY A 343 4.40 -6.66 26.36
N GLY A 344 4.58 -5.35 26.10
CA GLY A 344 5.85 -4.78 25.62
C GLY A 344 6.02 -4.77 24.10
N LEU A 345 5.01 -5.15 23.32
CA LEU A 345 5.08 -5.13 21.85
C LEU A 345 5.53 -3.76 21.33
N GLY A 346 6.67 -3.73 20.63
CA GLY A 346 7.25 -2.50 20.06
C GLY A 346 7.56 -1.42 21.09
N GLY A 347 7.90 -1.80 22.33
CA GLY A 347 8.28 -0.88 23.40
C GLY A 347 7.13 -0.06 23.99
N THR A 348 5.85 -0.41 23.72
CA THR A 348 4.69 0.29 24.28
C THR A 348 3.94 -0.58 25.27
N GLU A 349 3.46 0.01 26.38
CA GLU A 349 2.69 -0.72 27.39
C GLU A 349 1.24 -0.98 26.95
N ARG A 350 0.65 -0.03 26.24
CA ARG A 350 -0.73 -0.09 25.78
C ARG A 350 -0.87 0.48 24.37
N ALA A 351 -1.70 -0.17 23.56
CA ALA A 351 -2.05 0.30 22.21
C ALA A 351 -3.46 -0.13 21.84
N THR A 352 -4.05 0.49 20.81
CA THR A 352 -5.31 0.01 20.25
C THR A 352 -5.08 -1.33 19.54
N LEU A 353 -6.11 -2.18 19.50
CA LEU A 353 -6.01 -3.47 18.79
C LEU A 353 -5.59 -3.27 17.30
N ARG A 354 -6.04 -2.18 16.67
CA ARG A 354 -5.62 -1.81 15.32
C ARG A 354 -4.11 -1.60 15.23
N GLU A 355 -3.51 -0.85 16.16
CA GLU A 355 -2.08 -0.60 16.21
C GLU A 355 -1.29 -1.89 16.50
N ILE A 356 -1.80 -2.72 17.41
CA ILE A 356 -1.24 -4.05 17.69
C ILE A 356 -1.18 -4.89 16.41
N LEU A 357 -2.30 -5.03 15.70
CA LEU A 357 -2.37 -5.79 14.44
C LEU A 357 -1.46 -5.21 13.36
N ALA A 358 -1.42 -3.89 13.23
CA ALA A 358 -0.56 -3.24 12.25
C ALA A 358 0.93 -3.51 12.52
N ARG A 359 1.34 -3.51 13.80
CA ARG A 359 2.70 -3.87 14.22
C ARG A 359 3.02 -5.34 13.97
N LEU A 360 2.13 -6.23 14.37
CA LEU A 360 2.29 -7.67 14.19
C LEU A 360 2.39 -8.06 12.71
N ARG A 361 1.50 -7.53 11.86
CA ARG A 361 1.56 -7.77 10.41
C ARG A 361 2.83 -7.20 9.81
N ARG A 362 3.27 -6.03 10.25
CA ARG A 362 4.52 -5.43 9.79
C ARG A 362 5.74 -6.25 10.18
N ALA A 363 5.77 -6.79 11.40
CA ALA A 363 6.89 -7.56 11.90
C ALA A 363 6.97 -8.96 11.30
N TYR A 364 5.83 -9.65 11.16
CA TYR A 364 5.81 -11.10 10.91
C TYR A 364 5.16 -11.54 9.61
N CYS A 365 4.37 -10.68 8.94
CA CYS A 365 3.56 -11.08 7.78
C CYS A 365 3.88 -10.28 6.51
N ARG A 366 5.10 -9.76 6.36
CA ARG A 366 5.54 -9.08 5.14
C ARG A 366 6.19 -10.07 4.15
N THR A 367 7.22 -9.63 3.47
CA THR A 367 7.92 -10.41 2.43
C THR A 367 9.03 -11.31 2.98
N VAL A 368 9.18 -11.36 4.31
CA VAL A 368 10.16 -12.22 5.01
C VAL A 368 9.42 -13.01 6.07
N GLY A 369 9.61 -14.33 6.06
CA GLY A 369 9.17 -15.23 7.13
C GLY A 369 10.25 -15.30 8.22
N ILE A 370 9.88 -15.05 9.47
CA ILE A 370 10.83 -15.04 10.60
C ILE A 370 10.36 -16.03 11.65
N GLU A 371 11.22 -16.98 11.96
CA GLU A 371 10.98 -18.04 12.92
C GLU A 371 12.07 -18.02 14.01
N TYR A 372 11.74 -17.62 15.24
CA TYR A 372 12.69 -17.54 16.36
C TYR A 372 12.13 -18.08 17.67
N MET A 373 10.83 -18.40 17.74
CA MET A 373 10.20 -18.85 18.98
C MET A 373 10.66 -20.23 19.48
N HIS A 374 11.39 -20.96 18.63
CA HIS A 374 12.06 -22.23 19.00
C HIS A 374 13.33 -22.01 19.85
N ILE A 375 13.90 -20.80 19.86
CA ILE A 375 15.08 -20.46 20.68
C ILE A 375 14.73 -20.63 22.15
N GLN A 376 15.51 -21.43 22.89
CA GLN A 376 15.23 -21.73 24.31
C GLN A 376 15.60 -20.59 25.25
N ASP A 377 16.64 -19.80 24.92
CA ASP A 377 17.08 -18.67 25.73
C ASP A 377 16.09 -17.50 25.66
N PRO A 378 15.47 -17.09 26.78
CA PRO A 378 14.56 -15.97 26.83
C PRO A 378 15.20 -14.63 26.44
N ALA A 379 16.48 -14.43 26.75
CA ALA A 379 17.17 -13.16 26.44
C ALA A 379 17.36 -13.01 24.92
N GLN A 380 17.73 -14.11 24.24
CA GLN A 380 17.82 -14.11 22.78
C GLN A 380 16.45 -13.88 22.12
N ARG A 381 15.37 -14.50 22.63
CA ARG A 381 14.02 -14.24 22.12
C ARG A 381 13.61 -12.78 22.31
N ALA A 382 13.90 -12.19 23.48
CA ALA A 382 13.61 -10.78 23.74
C ALA A 382 14.37 -9.85 22.80
N TRP A 383 15.64 -10.18 22.50
CA TRP A 383 16.46 -9.45 21.54
C TRP A 383 15.85 -9.43 20.13
N TRP A 384 15.31 -10.57 19.67
CA TRP A 384 14.59 -10.65 18.39
C TRP A 384 13.30 -9.82 18.43
N GLN A 385 12.49 -9.94 19.47
CA GLN A 385 11.23 -9.21 19.62
C GLN A 385 11.45 -7.69 19.57
N GLU A 386 12.43 -7.19 20.31
CA GLU A 386 12.77 -5.77 20.31
C GLU A 386 13.10 -5.25 18.90
N ARG A 387 13.88 -5.99 18.14
CA ARG A 387 14.30 -5.59 16.78
C ARG A 387 13.21 -5.73 15.74
N LEU A 388 12.43 -6.78 15.81
CA LEU A 388 11.38 -7.05 14.82
C LEU A 388 10.13 -6.19 15.04
N GLU A 389 9.76 -5.97 16.29
CA GLU A 389 8.53 -5.28 16.69
C GLU A 389 8.71 -3.77 16.85
N GLY A 390 9.96 -3.30 16.94
CA GLY A 390 10.33 -1.90 17.05
C GLY A 390 10.05 -1.08 15.78
N GLU A 391 10.51 0.16 15.79
CA GLU A 391 10.49 0.98 14.57
C GLU A 391 11.59 0.52 13.62
N TRP A 392 11.20 0.17 12.41
CA TRP A 392 12.15 -0.13 11.35
C TRP A 392 12.72 1.17 10.82
N LEU A 393 14.04 1.26 10.79
CA LEU A 393 14.72 2.40 10.20
C LEU A 393 14.31 2.52 8.72
N ALA A 394 13.93 3.73 8.33
CA ALA A 394 13.64 4.01 6.94
C ALA A 394 14.94 3.97 6.14
N ILE A 395 14.96 3.22 5.04
CA ILE A 395 16.10 3.21 4.11
C ILE A 395 16.27 4.63 3.55
N THR A 396 17.45 5.22 3.76
CA THR A 396 17.77 6.57 3.30
C THR A 396 17.84 6.64 1.77
N PRO A 397 17.71 7.83 1.16
CA PRO A 397 17.89 7.99 -0.28
C PRO A 397 19.28 7.53 -0.76
N ASP A 398 20.32 7.70 0.04
CA ASP A 398 21.69 7.30 -0.31
C ASP A 398 21.84 5.77 -0.27
N GLU A 399 21.29 5.12 0.75
CA GLU A 399 21.21 3.65 0.79
C GLU A 399 20.42 3.08 -0.40
N ARG A 400 19.30 3.70 -0.79
CA ARG A 400 18.54 3.26 -1.97
C ARG A 400 19.36 3.34 -3.26
N ARG A 401 20.14 4.43 -3.43
CA ARG A 401 21.04 4.57 -4.57
C ARG A 401 22.13 3.50 -4.55
N ARG A 402 22.74 3.24 -3.38
CA ARG A 402 23.75 2.19 -3.23
C ARG A 402 23.17 0.81 -3.59
N ILE A 403 21.99 0.47 -3.06
CA ILE A 403 21.29 -0.78 -3.38
C ILE A 403 21.08 -0.89 -4.90
N LEU A 404 20.54 0.15 -5.53
CA LEU A 404 20.32 0.17 -6.99
C LEU A 404 21.64 -0.02 -7.75
N THR A 405 22.68 0.72 -7.39
CA THR A 405 24.02 0.61 -8.03
C THR A 405 24.57 -0.81 -7.91
N LYS A 406 24.44 -1.46 -6.76
CA LYS A 406 24.91 -2.83 -6.57
C LYS A 406 24.12 -3.86 -7.35
N LEU A 407 22.80 -3.69 -7.44
CA LEU A 407 21.95 -4.51 -8.31
C LEU A 407 22.35 -4.35 -9.79
N GLU A 408 22.52 -3.12 -10.23
CA GLU A 408 22.90 -2.79 -11.60
C GLU A 408 24.30 -3.34 -11.97
N GLN A 409 25.27 -3.24 -11.06
CA GLN A 409 26.60 -3.84 -11.24
C GLN A 409 26.53 -5.35 -11.38
N ALA A 410 25.71 -6.01 -10.55
CA ALA A 410 25.53 -7.46 -10.60
C ALA A 410 24.88 -7.90 -11.91
N GLU A 411 23.79 -7.26 -12.31
CA GLU A 411 23.06 -7.56 -13.54
C GLU A 411 23.90 -7.27 -14.80
N ALA A 412 24.56 -6.11 -14.86
CA ALA A 412 25.39 -5.73 -15.99
C ALA A 412 26.54 -6.71 -16.22
N PHE A 413 27.15 -7.21 -15.15
CA PHE A 413 28.22 -8.22 -15.24
C PHE A 413 27.70 -9.56 -15.78
N GLU A 414 26.56 -10.05 -15.28
CA GLU A 414 25.94 -11.29 -15.79
C GLU A 414 25.55 -11.16 -17.26
N THR A 415 24.95 -10.03 -17.64
CA THR A 415 24.53 -9.74 -19.02
C THR A 415 25.75 -9.65 -19.95
N PHE A 416 26.83 -9.01 -19.51
CA PHE A 416 28.07 -8.93 -20.28
C PHE A 416 28.66 -10.32 -20.54
N LEU A 417 28.80 -11.14 -19.49
CA LEU A 417 29.32 -12.50 -19.63
C LEU A 417 28.44 -13.35 -20.55
N GLN A 418 27.11 -13.17 -20.49
CA GLN A 418 26.17 -13.88 -21.35
C GLN A 418 26.36 -13.52 -22.83
N THR A 419 26.56 -12.26 -23.08
CA THR A 419 26.66 -11.75 -24.46
C THR A 419 28.03 -12.03 -25.07
N LYS A 420 29.11 -11.88 -24.31
CA LYS A 420 30.47 -12.00 -24.79
C LYS A 420 30.95 -13.46 -24.84
N TYR A 421 30.65 -14.27 -23.84
CA TYR A 421 31.18 -15.62 -23.66
C TYR A 421 30.10 -16.69 -23.85
N VAL A 422 29.45 -16.65 -25.01
CA VAL A 422 28.38 -17.61 -25.40
C VAL A 422 28.90 -19.03 -25.36
N GLY A 423 28.14 -19.93 -24.70
CA GLY A 423 28.46 -21.36 -24.61
C GLY A 423 29.50 -21.74 -23.53
N GLN A 424 30.12 -20.75 -22.87
CA GLN A 424 30.97 -21.07 -21.71
C GLN A 424 30.16 -21.18 -20.42
N LYS A 425 30.56 -22.08 -19.52
CA LYS A 425 29.96 -22.20 -18.19
C LYS A 425 30.24 -20.90 -17.40
N ARG A 426 29.21 -20.33 -16.76
CA ARG A 426 29.34 -19.11 -15.93
C ARG A 426 28.70 -19.26 -14.56
N PHE A 427 27.82 -20.25 -14.36
CA PHE A 427 27.05 -20.44 -13.12
C PHE A 427 26.45 -19.12 -12.62
N SER A 428 25.64 -18.51 -13.48
CA SER A 428 25.10 -17.16 -13.33
C SER A 428 24.35 -16.95 -12.01
N LEU A 429 24.45 -15.74 -11.48
CA LEU A 429 23.65 -15.25 -10.35
C LEU A 429 22.27 -14.72 -10.79
N GLU A 430 21.95 -14.79 -12.06
CA GLU A 430 20.73 -14.26 -12.64
C GLU A 430 19.49 -14.67 -11.85
N GLY A 431 18.67 -13.68 -11.43
CA GLY A 431 17.55 -13.85 -10.51
C GLY A 431 17.90 -13.80 -9.02
N GLY A 432 19.18 -13.74 -8.66
CA GLY A 432 19.69 -13.68 -7.29
C GLY A 432 20.60 -12.48 -7.01
N GLU A 433 20.54 -11.41 -7.81
CA GLU A 433 21.42 -10.24 -7.74
C GLU A 433 21.36 -9.53 -6.37
N SER A 434 20.27 -9.70 -5.63
CA SER A 434 20.12 -9.21 -4.27
C SER A 434 21.16 -9.78 -3.28
N LEU A 435 21.80 -10.92 -3.60
CA LEU A 435 22.91 -11.46 -2.82
C LEU A 435 24.08 -10.48 -2.76
N ILE A 436 24.38 -9.79 -3.85
CA ILE A 436 25.48 -8.79 -3.89
C ILE A 436 25.17 -7.62 -2.96
N VAL A 437 23.91 -7.15 -2.93
CA VAL A 437 23.48 -6.10 -2.00
C VAL A 437 23.57 -6.56 -0.55
N LEU A 438 23.14 -7.79 -0.26
CA LEU A 438 23.20 -8.38 1.07
C LEU A 438 24.63 -8.49 1.58
N LEU A 439 25.54 -9.03 0.77
CA LEU A 439 26.97 -9.14 1.12
C LEU A 439 27.65 -7.78 1.27
N ASP A 440 27.33 -6.83 0.38
CA ASP A 440 27.83 -5.45 0.49
C ASP A 440 27.43 -4.83 1.83
N ARG A 441 26.16 -4.97 2.25
CA ARG A 441 25.69 -4.43 3.53
C ARG A 441 26.27 -5.17 4.74
N LEU A 442 26.40 -6.50 4.65
CA LEU A 442 27.00 -7.31 5.70
C LEU A 442 28.45 -6.91 5.94
N LEU A 443 29.25 -6.77 4.88
CA LEU A 443 30.66 -6.37 4.97
C LEU A 443 30.83 -4.92 5.44
N ASP A 444 29.93 -4.02 5.01
CA ASP A 444 29.90 -2.65 5.50
C ASP A 444 29.65 -2.60 7.01
N SER A 445 28.70 -3.39 7.51
CA SER A 445 28.45 -3.52 8.96
C SER A 445 29.63 -4.16 9.68
N ALA A 446 30.22 -5.23 9.15
CA ALA A 446 31.38 -5.90 9.72
C ALA A 446 32.59 -4.96 9.85
N ALA A 447 32.81 -4.12 8.84
CA ALA A 447 33.89 -3.12 8.87
C ALA A 447 33.64 -2.06 9.97
N HIS A 448 32.39 -1.58 10.14
CA HIS A 448 32.03 -0.63 11.19
C HIS A 448 32.11 -1.24 12.60
N ASP A 449 31.80 -2.53 12.75
CA ASP A 449 31.92 -3.28 13.99
C ASP A 449 33.39 -3.62 14.33
N GLY A 450 34.33 -3.24 13.47
CA GLY A 450 35.77 -3.43 13.66
C GLY A 450 36.26 -4.86 13.45
N LEU A 451 35.54 -5.66 12.65
CA LEU A 451 36.00 -7.00 12.27
C LEU A 451 37.20 -6.90 11.30
N ASP A 452 38.31 -7.53 11.67
CA ASP A 452 39.54 -7.54 10.87
C ASP A 452 39.37 -8.26 9.54
N GLU A 453 38.55 -9.33 9.53
CA GLU A 453 38.37 -10.16 8.36
C GLU A 453 37.02 -10.90 8.36
N VAL A 454 36.45 -11.08 7.18
CA VAL A 454 35.27 -11.92 6.92
C VAL A 454 35.66 -13.04 5.97
N VAL A 455 35.40 -14.30 6.34
CA VAL A 455 35.62 -15.46 5.47
C VAL A 455 34.29 -15.88 4.87
N ILE A 456 34.25 -15.99 3.55
CA ILE A 456 33.06 -16.39 2.78
C ILE A 456 33.26 -17.77 2.20
N GLY A 457 32.32 -18.69 2.44
CA GLY A 457 32.19 -19.97 1.76
C GLY A 457 30.99 -19.96 0.83
N MET A 458 31.17 -20.39 -0.40
CA MET A 458 30.08 -20.51 -1.37
C MET A 458 30.40 -21.52 -2.46
N THR A 459 29.36 -22.08 -3.06
CA THR A 459 29.49 -22.93 -4.24
C THR A 459 29.75 -22.11 -5.52
N HIS A 460 29.54 -22.69 -6.68
CA HIS A 460 29.84 -22.07 -7.97
C HIS A 460 28.82 -21.00 -8.40
N ARG A 461 27.54 -21.11 -8.03
CA ARG A 461 26.49 -20.18 -8.48
C ARG A 461 26.72 -18.78 -7.93
N GLY A 462 26.84 -17.80 -8.83
CA GLY A 462 27.10 -16.40 -8.50
C GLY A 462 28.54 -16.11 -8.06
N ARG A 463 29.44 -17.09 -8.05
CA ARG A 463 30.79 -16.94 -7.53
C ARG A 463 31.61 -15.89 -8.28
N LEU A 464 31.50 -15.81 -9.60
CA LEU A 464 32.20 -14.81 -10.41
C LEU A 464 31.75 -13.39 -10.03
N ASN A 465 30.46 -13.21 -9.79
CA ASN A 465 29.90 -11.92 -9.37
C ASN A 465 30.38 -11.53 -7.98
N VAL A 466 30.43 -12.48 -7.03
CA VAL A 466 30.99 -12.24 -5.68
C VAL A 466 32.49 -11.94 -5.75
N LEU A 467 33.26 -12.63 -6.58
CA LEU A 467 34.70 -12.37 -6.77
C LEU A 467 34.95 -10.91 -7.17
N THR A 468 34.17 -10.37 -8.11
CA THR A 468 34.35 -9.01 -8.61
C THR A 468 33.72 -7.95 -7.74
N ASN A 469 32.44 -8.04 -7.44
CA ASN A 469 31.68 -6.99 -6.79
C ASN A 469 31.82 -6.95 -5.26
N ILE A 470 32.37 -8.04 -4.66
CA ILE A 470 32.51 -8.18 -3.20
C ILE A 470 33.97 -8.40 -2.78
N ALA A 471 34.66 -9.38 -3.38
CA ALA A 471 36.00 -9.77 -2.95
C ALA A 471 37.15 -9.01 -3.65
N GLY A 472 36.82 -8.03 -4.49
CA GLY A 472 37.79 -7.08 -5.08
C GLY A 472 38.60 -7.61 -6.26
N LYS A 473 38.26 -8.76 -6.84
CA LYS A 473 38.89 -9.24 -8.07
C LYS A 473 38.48 -8.35 -9.25
N SER A 474 39.41 -7.88 -10.05
CA SER A 474 39.08 -7.01 -11.17
C SER A 474 38.29 -7.75 -12.27
N TYR A 475 37.39 -7.03 -12.96
CA TYR A 475 36.70 -7.57 -14.13
C TYR A 475 37.65 -8.07 -15.21
N GLY A 476 38.78 -7.31 -15.43
CA GLY A 476 39.81 -7.70 -16.37
C GLY A 476 40.39 -9.10 -16.09
N GLN A 477 40.71 -9.37 -14.82
CA GLN A 477 41.24 -10.69 -14.43
C GLN A 477 40.25 -11.82 -14.73
N ILE A 478 38.92 -11.57 -14.53
CA ILE A 478 37.91 -12.56 -14.89
C ILE A 478 37.85 -12.76 -16.41
N PHE A 479 37.91 -11.66 -17.18
CA PHE A 479 37.86 -11.74 -18.64
C PHE A 479 39.07 -12.45 -19.22
N ASP A 480 40.28 -12.18 -18.68
CA ASP A 480 41.51 -12.88 -19.06
C ASP A 480 41.43 -14.39 -18.80
N GLU A 481 40.77 -14.80 -17.71
CA GLU A 481 40.50 -16.21 -17.42
C GLU A 481 39.50 -16.85 -18.42
N PHE A 482 38.53 -16.08 -18.91
CA PHE A 482 37.63 -16.53 -19.96
C PHE A 482 38.31 -16.60 -21.32
N ASP A 483 39.18 -15.68 -21.63
CA ASP A 483 39.94 -15.62 -22.89
C ASP A 483 41.12 -16.62 -22.90
N GLY A 484 41.43 -17.25 -21.76
CA GLY A 484 42.52 -18.21 -21.62
C GLY A 484 43.92 -17.62 -21.68
N THR A 485 44.05 -16.31 -21.46
CA THR A 485 45.33 -15.58 -21.49
C THR A 485 46.14 -15.73 -20.21
N ASN A 486 45.49 -16.03 -19.08
CA ASN A 486 46.16 -16.35 -17.81
C ASN A 486 46.14 -17.85 -17.55
N VAL A 487 47.09 -18.57 -18.13
CA VAL A 487 47.36 -19.98 -17.80
C VAL A 487 48.15 -20.02 -16.49
N ILE A 488 47.47 -20.34 -15.37
CA ILE A 488 48.18 -20.73 -14.15
C ILE A 488 48.84 -22.08 -14.47
N GLU A 489 50.16 -22.13 -14.54
CA GLU A 489 50.92 -23.38 -14.75
C GLU A 489 50.49 -24.42 -13.69
N GLY A 490 49.93 -25.54 -14.15
CA GLY A 490 49.45 -26.61 -13.28
C GLY A 490 47.92 -26.64 -13.01
N ALA A 491 47.13 -25.69 -13.44
CA ALA A 491 45.67 -25.74 -13.36
C ALA A 491 45.10 -26.42 -14.60
N GLY A 492 44.39 -27.52 -14.42
CA GLY A 492 43.71 -28.24 -15.49
C GLY A 492 42.68 -27.35 -16.22
N THR A 493 42.39 -27.71 -17.45
CA THR A 493 41.53 -26.96 -18.36
C THR A 493 40.07 -26.84 -17.87
N GLY A 494 39.52 -25.63 -17.84
CA GLY A 494 38.08 -25.34 -18.03
C GLY A 494 37.23 -25.09 -16.80
N ASP A 495 37.32 -25.84 -15.70
CA ASP A 495 36.38 -25.74 -14.55
C ASP A 495 37.01 -25.11 -13.29
N VAL A 496 38.32 -24.96 -13.26
CA VAL A 496 39.10 -24.54 -12.07
C VAL A 496 38.85 -23.08 -11.68
N LYS A 497 38.58 -22.20 -12.63
CA LYS A 497 38.31 -20.77 -12.39
C LYS A 497 37.15 -20.49 -11.42
N TYR A 498 36.17 -21.38 -11.36
CA TYR A 498 35.02 -21.24 -10.46
C TYR A 498 35.27 -21.78 -9.05
N HIS A 499 36.40 -22.44 -8.82
CA HIS A 499 36.74 -23.06 -7.56
C HIS A 499 37.87 -22.36 -6.81
N LEU A 500 38.59 -21.46 -7.48
CA LEU A 500 39.68 -20.70 -6.86
C LEU A 500 39.16 -19.76 -5.77
N GLY A 501 39.88 -19.71 -4.66
CA GLY A 501 39.72 -18.72 -3.63
C GLY A 501 40.32 -17.37 -4.02
N THR A 502 40.04 -16.33 -3.25
CA THR A 502 40.66 -15.02 -3.37
C THR A 502 40.69 -14.33 -2.03
N GLU A 503 41.65 -13.44 -1.85
CA GLU A 503 41.70 -12.53 -0.71
C GLU A 503 41.68 -11.09 -1.25
N GLY A 504 40.93 -10.22 -0.60
CA GLY A 504 40.79 -8.83 -0.97
C GLY A 504 40.46 -7.93 0.22
N VAL A 505 40.28 -6.67 -0.07
CA VAL A 505 39.85 -5.68 0.92
C VAL A 505 38.53 -5.08 0.45
N PHE A 506 37.53 -5.19 1.29
CA PHE A 506 36.24 -4.50 1.12
C PHE A 506 36.36 -3.11 1.77
N THR A 507 35.93 -2.06 1.05
CA THR A 507 35.87 -0.70 1.57
C THR A 507 34.41 -0.23 1.60
N GLY A 508 33.93 0.15 2.79
CA GLY A 508 32.59 0.66 3.01
C GLY A 508 32.37 2.09 2.51
N THR A 509 31.18 2.63 2.79
CA THR A 509 30.73 3.94 2.28
C THR A 509 31.55 5.13 2.76
N ASP A 510 32.10 5.05 3.96
CA ASP A 510 32.88 6.11 4.64
C ASP A 510 34.38 5.83 4.69
N GLY A 511 34.82 4.82 3.93
CA GLY A 511 36.23 4.45 3.83
C GLY A 511 36.72 3.46 4.87
N VAL A 512 35.83 3.00 5.78
CA VAL A 512 36.16 1.91 6.71
C VAL A 512 36.25 0.60 5.92
N SER A 513 37.25 -0.22 6.26
CA SER A 513 37.54 -1.43 5.48
C SER A 513 37.71 -2.67 6.35
N THR A 514 37.40 -3.82 5.76
CA THR A 514 37.66 -5.15 6.34
C THR A 514 38.27 -6.05 5.26
N ARG A 515 39.06 -7.03 5.66
CA ARG A 515 39.57 -8.04 4.73
C ARG A 515 38.47 -9.04 4.40
N VAL A 516 38.48 -9.51 3.18
CA VAL A 516 37.55 -10.53 2.70
C VAL A 516 38.34 -11.69 2.11
N SER A 517 38.12 -12.88 2.66
CA SER A 517 38.64 -14.14 2.11
C SER A 517 37.49 -14.97 1.56
N LEU A 518 37.52 -15.24 0.26
CA LEU A 518 36.60 -16.23 -0.35
C LEU A 518 37.33 -17.56 -0.42
N ALA A 519 36.87 -18.54 0.35
CA ALA A 519 37.47 -19.87 0.41
C ALA A 519 37.39 -20.60 -0.93
N ALA A 520 38.46 -21.32 -1.30
CA ALA A 520 38.41 -22.26 -2.42
C ALA A 520 37.40 -23.39 -2.14
N ASN A 521 36.77 -23.90 -3.19
CA ASN A 521 35.65 -24.83 -3.02
C ASN A 521 35.62 -25.87 -4.15
N PRO A 522 35.35 -27.17 -3.83
CA PRO A 522 35.25 -28.25 -4.82
C PRO A 522 33.88 -28.37 -5.50
N SER A 523 33.05 -27.33 -5.52
CA SER A 523 31.67 -27.31 -6.06
C SER A 523 30.64 -28.19 -5.31
N HIS A 524 30.97 -28.73 -4.18
CA HIS A 524 30.02 -29.50 -3.36
C HIS A 524 29.37 -28.57 -2.31
N LEU A 525 28.05 -28.59 -2.25
CA LEU A 525 27.30 -27.92 -1.21
C LEU A 525 27.74 -28.44 0.16
N GLU A 526 27.72 -27.65 1.19
CA GLU A 526 28.04 -27.98 2.59
C GLU A 526 29.51 -28.38 2.86
N THR A 527 30.23 -28.94 1.90
CA THR A 527 31.66 -29.32 2.09
C THR A 527 32.53 -28.13 2.42
N VAL A 528 32.19 -26.95 1.91
CA VAL A 528 32.93 -25.71 2.19
C VAL A 528 32.74 -25.20 3.62
N ASP A 529 31.69 -25.60 4.32
CA ASP A 529 31.37 -25.14 5.68
C ASP A 529 32.49 -25.53 6.65
N GLY A 530 32.90 -26.81 6.65
CA GLY A 530 34.00 -27.25 7.47
C GLY A 530 35.35 -26.58 7.12
N VAL A 531 35.56 -26.18 5.86
CA VAL A 531 36.74 -25.43 5.44
C VAL A 531 36.71 -24.00 6.01
N VAL A 532 35.57 -23.32 5.90
CA VAL A 532 35.39 -21.96 6.43
C VAL A 532 35.56 -21.91 7.94
N GLU A 533 34.91 -22.83 8.65
CA GLU A 533 35.03 -22.96 10.11
C GLU A 533 36.49 -23.22 10.53
N GLY A 534 37.19 -24.11 9.83
CA GLY A 534 38.60 -24.38 10.06
C GLY A 534 39.51 -23.17 9.81
N ILE A 535 39.26 -22.41 8.74
CA ILE A 535 39.99 -21.17 8.43
C ILE A 535 39.78 -20.14 9.52
N VAL A 536 38.52 -19.89 9.91
CA VAL A 536 38.18 -18.92 10.97
C VAL A 536 38.81 -19.32 12.28
N ARG A 537 38.67 -20.60 12.69
CA ARG A 537 39.29 -21.10 13.93
C ARG A 537 40.80 -20.95 13.93
N ALA A 538 41.47 -21.32 12.86
CA ALA A 538 42.93 -21.15 12.77
C ALA A 538 43.39 -19.70 12.85
N LYS A 539 42.62 -18.75 12.30
CA LYS A 539 42.88 -17.32 12.39
C LYS A 539 42.64 -16.80 13.81
N GLN A 540 41.56 -17.21 14.47
CA GLN A 540 41.27 -16.87 15.87
C GLN A 540 42.33 -17.40 16.83
N ASP A 541 42.78 -18.63 16.65
CA ASP A 541 43.87 -19.22 17.46
C ASP A 541 45.17 -18.42 17.36
N ARG A 542 45.53 -17.95 16.14
CA ARG A 542 46.73 -17.13 15.90
C ARG A 542 46.73 -15.80 16.65
N ILE A 543 45.58 -15.21 16.87
CA ILE A 543 45.42 -13.94 17.61
C ILE A 543 44.99 -14.13 19.06
N GLY A 544 44.95 -15.40 19.54
CA GLY A 544 44.62 -15.74 20.94
C GLY A 544 43.17 -15.61 21.30
N LEU A 545 42.26 -15.63 20.34
CA LEU A 545 40.80 -15.53 20.53
C LEU A 545 40.06 -16.86 20.34
N GLY A 546 40.74 -17.97 20.06
CA GLY A 546 40.15 -19.25 19.76
C GLY A 546 39.26 -19.86 20.85
N GLU A 547 39.41 -19.44 22.09
CA GLU A 547 38.53 -19.85 23.20
C GLU A 547 37.36 -18.90 23.48
N ARG A 548 37.28 -17.77 22.80
CA ARG A 548 36.31 -16.71 23.05
C ARG A 548 35.30 -16.52 21.92
N GLY A 549 35.50 -17.14 20.78
CA GLY A 549 34.74 -16.94 19.57
C GLY A 549 33.68 -17.98 19.28
#